data_6e798f7ffb9e3e73a4fef01e5da230b6
#
_entry.id   6e798f7ffb9e3e73a4fef01e5da230b6
#
_cell.length_a   1.000
_cell.length_b   1.000
_cell.length_c   1.000
_cell.angle_alpha   90.00
_cell.angle_beta   90.00
_cell.angle_gamma   90.00
#
_symmetry.space_group_name_H-M   'P 1'
#
loop_
_entity.id
_entity.type
_entity.pdbx_description
1 polymer ?
#
loop_
_entity_poly.entity_id
_entity_poly.type
_entity_poly.pdbx_seq_one_letter_code
_entity_poly.pdbx_strand_id
1 'polypeptide(L)'
;MVWNRSMGVIILIALVAISMQVVQAAQEPAELKGEVVRIQDIVKDEPAYDGKNVVVEGKIETECASGCWFILNDGSASIYVDILPSNFVIPQKSGKEAKVYGEVTAKDGDPMLIGKIVEIDGEIYR
;
A
#
# COMPACT_ATOMS: atom_id res chain seq x y z
N MET A 1 50.29 43.61 -15.58
CA MET A 1 49.26 42.92 -16.39
C MET A 1 48.50 41.99 -15.56
N VAL A 2 47.29 42.35 -15.24
CA VAL A 2 46.56 41.75 -14.14
C VAL A 2 45.20 41.19 -14.55
N TRP A 3 45.03 40.93 -15.80
CA TRP A 3 43.73 40.62 -16.39
C TRP A 3 43.40 39.13 -16.48
N ASN A 4 44.28 38.31 -15.96
CA ASN A 4 44.03 36.85 -15.95
C ASN A 4 43.34 36.33 -14.68
N ARG A 5 42.89 37.22 -13.83
CA ARG A 5 42.28 36.77 -12.56
C ARG A 5 40.80 36.47 -12.64
N SER A 6 40.15 36.86 -13.70
CA SER A 6 38.71 36.73 -13.83
C SER A 6 38.27 35.43 -14.53
N MET A 7 39.17 34.66 -15.12
CA MET A 7 38.80 33.41 -15.79
C MET A 7 38.72 32.22 -14.85
N GLY A 8 39.29 32.30 -13.66
CA GLY A 8 39.22 31.22 -12.68
C GLY A 8 37.92 31.12 -11.90
N VAL A 9 37.16 32.21 -11.86
CA VAL A 9 35.94 32.29 -11.05
C VAL A 9 34.73 31.72 -11.78
N ILE A 10 34.73 31.76 -13.10
CA ILE A 10 33.58 31.32 -13.91
C ILE A 10 33.46 29.77 -13.96
N ILE A 11 34.59 29.07 -13.81
CA ILE A 11 34.62 27.60 -13.89
C ILE A 11 34.06 26.94 -12.62
N LEU A 12 34.14 27.64 -11.48
CA LEU A 12 33.66 27.12 -10.20
C LEU A 12 32.14 27.14 -10.05
N ILE A 13 31.47 28.02 -10.80
CA ILE A 13 30.00 28.16 -10.72
C ILE A 13 29.27 27.08 -11.54
N ALA A 14 29.91 26.55 -12.56
CA ALA A 14 29.32 25.52 -13.41
C ALA A 14 29.26 24.14 -12.76
N LEU A 15 30.07 23.90 -11.73
CA LEU A 15 30.15 22.59 -11.05
C LEU A 15 29.12 22.41 -9.94
N VAL A 16 28.47 23.47 -9.49
CA VAL A 16 27.49 23.41 -8.40
C VAL A 16 26.08 23.07 -8.90
N ALA A 17 25.83 23.19 -10.18
CA ALA A 17 24.51 22.99 -10.78
C ALA A 17 24.16 21.51 -11.05
N ILE A 18 25.06 20.56 -10.79
CA ILE A 18 24.89 19.15 -11.22
C ILE A 18 24.34 18.25 -10.11
N SER A 19 24.19 18.73 -8.89
CA SER A 19 23.90 17.85 -7.76
C SER A 19 22.47 17.85 -7.25
N MET A 20 21.51 18.35 -8.01
CA MET A 20 20.09 18.19 -7.65
C MET A 20 19.43 17.11 -8.51
N GLN A 21 19.85 15.89 -8.30
CA GLN A 21 19.03 14.75 -8.71
C GLN A 21 18.01 14.49 -7.62
N VAL A 22 16.80 14.93 -7.89
CA VAL A 22 15.66 14.57 -7.07
C VAL A 22 15.37 13.09 -7.30
N VAL A 23 15.73 12.25 -6.34
CA VAL A 23 15.29 10.87 -6.32
C VAL A 23 13.81 10.89 -5.99
N GLN A 24 12.97 10.69 -6.99
CA GLN A 24 11.56 10.49 -6.78
C GLN A 24 11.36 9.07 -6.27
N ALA A 25 11.17 8.93 -4.96
CA ALA A 25 10.69 7.68 -4.39
C ALA A 25 9.27 7.41 -4.90
N ALA A 26 9.00 6.16 -5.27
CA ALA A 26 7.64 5.73 -5.61
C ALA A 26 6.71 6.09 -4.45
N GLN A 27 5.66 6.87 -4.72
CA GLN A 27 4.72 7.30 -3.71
C GLN A 27 3.63 6.25 -3.51
N GLU A 28 3.34 5.96 -2.25
CA GLU A 28 2.19 5.14 -1.86
C GLU A 28 0.90 5.81 -2.36
N PRO A 29 -0.06 5.04 -2.92
CA PRO A 29 -1.38 5.59 -3.29
C PRO A 29 -2.04 6.29 -2.12
N ALA A 30 -2.71 7.41 -2.39
CA ALA A 30 -3.35 8.23 -1.36
C ALA A 30 -4.38 7.44 -0.55
N GLU A 31 -5.05 6.48 -1.16
CA GLU A 31 -6.05 5.62 -0.52
C GLU A 31 -5.45 4.78 0.60
N LEU A 32 -4.20 4.34 0.48
CA LEU A 32 -3.50 3.57 1.50
C LEU A 32 -3.00 4.43 2.67
N LYS A 33 -3.02 5.75 2.56
CA LYS A 33 -2.60 6.67 3.62
C LYS A 33 -3.69 7.00 4.63
N GLY A 34 -4.89 6.46 4.44
CA GLY A 34 -6.00 6.62 5.34
C GLY A 34 -5.75 6.01 6.73
N GLU A 35 -6.64 6.32 7.65
CA GLU A 35 -6.60 5.73 9.00
C GLU A 35 -6.73 4.22 8.94
N VAL A 36 -5.83 3.53 9.63
CA VAL A 36 -5.88 2.06 9.73
C VAL A 36 -6.93 1.64 10.73
N VAL A 37 -7.88 0.83 10.28
CA VAL A 37 -8.96 0.26 11.09
C VAL A 37 -8.54 -1.12 11.60
N ARG A 38 -8.88 -1.43 12.85
CA ARG A 38 -8.63 -2.76 13.41
C ARG A 38 -9.64 -3.76 12.83
N ILE A 39 -9.14 -4.91 12.45
CA ILE A 39 -9.99 -5.98 11.87
C ILE A 39 -11.09 -6.40 12.85
N GLN A 40 -10.78 -6.51 14.14
CA GLN A 40 -11.79 -6.88 15.12
C GLN A 40 -12.96 -5.90 15.18
N ASP A 41 -12.73 -4.62 14.96
CA ASP A 41 -13.80 -3.61 14.97
C ASP A 41 -14.77 -3.84 13.81
N ILE A 42 -14.25 -4.20 12.65
CA ILE A 42 -15.05 -4.56 11.48
C ILE A 42 -15.84 -5.83 11.73
N VAL A 43 -15.19 -6.87 12.26
CA VAL A 43 -15.80 -8.18 12.51
C VAL A 43 -16.88 -8.09 13.56
N LYS A 44 -16.71 -7.27 14.59
CA LYS A 44 -17.69 -7.09 15.67
C LYS A 44 -18.95 -6.35 15.23
N ASP A 45 -18.81 -5.40 14.31
CA ASP A 45 -19.90 -4.53 13.91
C ASP A 45 -19.85 -4.24 12.40
N GLU A 46 -19.94 -5.29 11.62
CA GLU A 46 -19.92 -5.20 10.16
C GLU A 46 -20.93 -4.18 9.63
N PRO A 47 -22.19 -4.12 10.11
CA PRO A 47 -23.17 -3.16 9.61
C PRO A 47 -22.72 -1.70 9.71
N ALA A 48 -21.90 -1.34 10.70
CA ALA A 48 -21.36 0.02 10.84
C ALA A 48 -20.35 0.36 9.75
N TYR A 49 -19.73 -0.63 9.14
CA TYR A 49 -18.69 -0.46 8.11
C TYR A 49 -19.18 -0.85 6.70
N ASP A 50 -20.30 -1.51 6.59
CA ASP A 50 -20.81 -2.05 5.31
C ASP A 50 -20.86 -0.97 4.22
N GLY A 51 -20.26 -1.29 3.07
CA GLY A 51 -20.16 -0.37 1.94
C GLY A 51 -19.09 0.71 2.07
N LYS A 52 -18.40 0.80 3.21
CA LYS A 52 -17.33 1.78 3.42
C LYS A 52 -15.98 1.24 2.96
N ASN A 53 -15.16 2.12 2.41
CA ASN A 53 -13.76 1.81 2.13
C ASN A 53 -12.92 2.04 3.40
N VAL A 54 -12.10 1.08 3.73
CA VAL A 54 -11.23 1.10 4.91
C VAL A 54 -9.80 0.73 4.52
N VAL A 55 -8.86 1.07 5.38
CA VAL A 55 -7.48 0.59 5.32
C VAL A 55 -7.24 -0.35 6.48
N VAL A 56 -6.73 -1.55 6.19
CA VAL A 56 -6.31 -2.52 7.20
C VAL A 56 -4.88 -2.95 6.94
N GLU A 57 -4.17 -3.31 7.99
CA GLU A 57 -2.81 -3.82 7.91
C GLU A 57 -2.72 -5.13 8.69
N GLY A 58 -1.94 -6.07 8.20
CA GLY A 58 -1.73 -7.32 8.91
C GLY A 58 -0.85 -8.28 8.13
N LYS A 59 -0.78 -9.48 8.65
CA LYS A 59 -0.02 -10.58 8.04
C LYS A 59 -0.94 -11.46 7.20
N ILE A 60 -0.48 -11.86 6.04
CA ILE A 60 -1.17 -12.84 5.20
C ILE A 60 -0.99 -14.22 5.85
N GLU A 61 -2.06 -14.79 6.38
CA GLU A 61 -2.05 -16.12 7.01
C GLU A 61 -2.13 -17.23 5.97
N THR A 62 -3.04 -17.10 5.03
CA THR A 62 -3.24 -18.08 3.96
C THR A 62 -3.76 -17.36 2.73
N GLU A 63 -3.61 -17.98 1.58
CA GLU A 63 -3.96 -17.38 0.30
C GLU A 63 -4.34 -18.42 -0.74
N CYS A 64 -5.09 -17.97 -1.74
CA CYS A 64 -5.40 -18.76 -2.93
C CYS A 64 -4.12 -19.01 -3.74
N ALA A 65 -3.94 -20.24 -4.22
CA ALA A 65 -2.79 -20.59 -5.05
C ALA A 65 -2.66 -19.71 -6.31
N SER A 66 -3.77 -19.24 -6.86
CA SER A 66 -3.79 -18.33 -8.01
C SER A 66 -3.81 -16.84 -7.62
N GLY A 67 -3.69 -16.51 -6.33
CA GLY A 67 -3.60 -15.12 -5.87
C GLY A 67 -4.89 -14.33 -5.91
N CYS A 68 -6.04 -15.00 -5.86
CA CYS A 68 -7.36 -14.37 -6.02
C CYS A 68 -7.99 -13.93 -4.70
N TRP A 69 -7.53 -14.44 -3.58
CA TRP A 69 -7.98 -14.07 -2.23
C TRP A 69 -6.90 -14.40 -1.21
N PHE A 70 -7.02 -13.79 -0.04
CA PHE A 70 -6.17 -14.13 1.11
C PHE A 70 -6.88 -13.82 2.43
N ILE A 71 -6.39 -14.43 3.51
CA ILE A 71 -6.81 -14.13 4.88
C ILE A 71 -5.75 -13.21 5.49
N LEU A 72 -6.18 -12.08 6.03
CA LEU A 72 -5.34 -11.09 6.68
C LEU A 72 -5.60 -11.09 8.18
N ASN A 73 -4.53 -11.15 8.99
CA ASN A 73 -4.58 -11.12 10.44
C ASN A 73 -3.75 -9.94 10.97
N ASP A 74 -4.39 -9.04 11.73
CA ASP A 74 -3.71 -7.87 12.32
C ASP A 74 -3.34 -8.07 13.79
N GLY A 75 -3.47 -9.29 14.31
CA GLY A 75 -3.29 -9.60 15.72
C GLY A 75 -4.56 -9.46 16.56
N SER A 76 -5.55 -8.73 16.11
CA SER A 76 -6.85 -8.58 16.77
C SER A 76 -7.89 -9.59 16.27
N ALA A 77 -7.89 -9.87 14.98
CA ALA A 77 -8.77 -10.79 14.30
C ALA A 77 -8.26 -11.07 12.89
N SER A 78 -8.92 -11.98 12.18
CA SER A 78 -8.68 -12.27 10.78
C SER A 78 -9.87 -11.86 9.93
N ILE A 79 -9.60 -11.47 8.68
CA ILE A 79 -10.62 -11.13 7.71
C ILE A 79 -10.27 -11.70 6.33
N TYR A 80 -11.27 -12.17 5.63
CA TYR A 80 -11.14 -12.62 4.25
C TYR A 80 -11.07 -11.41 3.32
N VAL A 81 -10.10 -11.38 2.42
CA VAL A 81 -9.92 -10.33 1.40
C VAL A 81 -10.07 -10.96 0.03
N ASP A 82 -11.10 -10.56 -0.69
CA ASP A 82 -11.36 -10.98 -2.06
C ASP A 82 -10.90 -9.89 -3.02
N ILE A 83 -10.00 -10.23 -3.95
CA ILE A 83 -9.48 -9.28 -4.94
C ILE A 83 -9.95 -9.58 -6.36
N LEU A 84 -10.69 -10.65 -6.58
CA LEU A 84 -11.26 -10.97 -7.90
C LEU A 84 -12.17 -9.86 -8.45
N PRO A 85 -13.06 -9.25 -7.64
CA PRO A 85 -13.93 -8.17 -8.15
C PRO A 85 -13.14 -6.96 -8.65
N SER A 86 -11.91 -6.76 -8.16
CA SER A 86 -11.05 -5.66 -8.58
C SER A 86 -10.17 -5.99 -9.78
N ASN A 87 -10.28 -7.23 -10.28
CA ASN A 87 -9.65 -7.69 -11.51
C ASN A 87 -8.12 -7.68 -11.50
N PHE A 88 -7.53 -8.04 -10.37
CA PHE A 88 -6.09 -8.30 -10.24
C PHE A 88 -5.83 -9.50 -9.34
N VAL A 89 -4.60 -9.98 -9.35
CA VAL A 89 -4.12 -11.05 -8.48
C VAL A 89 -2.79 -10.64 -7.84
N ILE A 90 -2.43 -11.31 -6.75
CA ILE A 90 -1.14 -11.12 -6.08
C ILE A 90 -0.30 -12.39 -6.20
N PRO A 91 1.05 -12.28 -6.17
CA PRO A 91 1.90 -13.46 -6.06
C PRO A 91 1.77 -14.10 -4.67
N GLN A 92 2.26 -15.32 -4.51
CA GLN A 92 2.29 -16.03 -3.23
C GLN A 92 3.12 -15.26 -2.21
N LYS A 93 2.47 -14.78 -1.13
CA LYS A 93 3.07 -13.91 -0.12
C LYS A 93 2.66 -14.29 1.31
N SER A 94 2.32 -15.55 1.57
CA SER A 94 2.00 -16.03 2.93
C SER A 94 3.12 -15.67 3.91
N GLY A 95 2.73 -15.19 5.08
CA GLY A 95 3.64 -14.75 6.12
C GLY A 95 4.14 -13.33 5.97
N LYS A 96 3.86 -12.65 4.88
CA LYS A 96 4.26 -11.25 4.65
C LYS A 96 3.23 -10.27 5.20
N GLU A 97 3.71 -9.10 5.60
CA GLU A 97 2.84 -7.99 5.98
C GLU A 97 2.22 -7.36 4.72
N ALA A 98 0.95 -7.06 4.82
CA ALA A 98 0.20 -6.41 3.75
C ALA A 98 -0.63 -5.26 4.30
N LYS A 99 -0.81 -4.24 3.47
CA LYS A 99 -1.70 -3.13 3.72
C LYS A 99 -2.75 -3.13 2.62
N VAL A 100 -4.02 -3.08 3.00
CA VAL A 100 -5.14 -3.24 2.08
C VAL A 100 -6.08 -2.06 2.20
N TYR A 101 -6.40 -1.45 1.07
CA TYR A 101 -7.53 -0.56 0.92
C TYR A 101 -8.66 -1.35 0.25
N GLY A 102 -9.82 -1.38 0.86
CA GLY A 102 -10.93 -2.15 0.33
C GLY A 102 -12.27 -1.79 0.94
N GLU A 103 -13.32 -2.32 0.34
CA GLU A 103 -14.70 -2.11 0.76
C GLU A 103 -15.15 -3.23 1.66
N VAL A 104 -15.76 -2.86 2.79
CA VAL A 104 -16.35 -3.82 3.72
C VAL A 104 -17.68 -4.31 3.16
N THR A 105 -17.88 -5.61 3.18
CA THR A 105 -19.13 -6.27 2.83
C THR A 105 -19.32 -7.53 3.69
N ALA A 106 -20.40 -8.23 3.49
CA ALA A 106 -20.63 -9.52 4.13
C ALA A 106 -20.99 -10.56 3.08
N LYS A 107 -20.50 -11.77 3.28
CA LYS A 107 -20.86 -12.95 2.49
C LYS A 107 -21.40 -14.01 3.42
N ASP A 108 -22.64 -14.40 3.21
CA ASP A 108 -23.33 -15.38 4.06
C ASP A 108 -23.29 -15.01 5.56
N GLY A 109 -23.36 -13.69 5.85
CA GLY A 109 -23.30 -13.15 7.20
C GLY A 109 -21.89 -12.93 7.74
N ASP A 110 -20.85 -13.35 7.05
CA ASP A 110 -19.46 -13.19 7.47
C ASP A 110 -18.86 -11.90 6.88
N PRO A 111 -18.28 -11.02 7.73
CA PRO A 111 -17.58 -9.84 7.26
C PRO A 111 -16.39 -10.17 6.36
N MET A 112 -16.24 -9.43 5.28
CA MET A 112 -15.11 -9.57 4.37
C MET A 112 -14.74 -8.22 3.74
N LEU A 113 -13.59 -8.16 3.12
CA LEU A 113 -13.16 -7.01 2.31
C LEU A 113 -13.14 -7.39 0.83
N ILE A 114 -13.61 -6.47 0.01
CA ILE A 114 -13.27 -6.46 -1.41
C ILE A 114 -12.02 -5.59 -1.54
N GLY A 115 -10.85 -6.22 -1.68
CA GLY A 115 -9.58 -5.52 -1.78
C GLY A 115 -9.47 -4.79 -3.10
N LYS A 116 -9.17 -3.50 -3.06
CA LYS A 116 -9.02 -2.64 -4.24
C LYS A 116 -7.58 -2.28 -4.52
N ILE A 117 -6.79 -2.10 -3.46
CA ILE A 117 -5.35 -1.83 -3.53
C ILE A 117 -4.67 -2.63 -2.44
N VAL A 118 -3.60 -3.33 -2.78
CA VAL A 118 -2.81 -4.12 -1.84
C VAL A 118 -1.34 -3.72 -1.97
N GLU A 119 -0.71 -3.40 -0.84
CA GLU A 119 0.73 -3.17 -0.76
C GLU A 119 1.38 -4.31 0.01
N ILE A 120 2.40 -4.93 -0.59
CA ILE A 120 3.21 -5.99 0.03
C ILE A 120 4.67 -5.72 -0.29
N ASP A 121 5.52 -5.61 0.74
CA ASP A 121 6.96 -5.33 0.58
C ASP A 121 7.24 -4.09 -0.31
N GLY A 122 6.41 -3.05 -0.20
CA GLY A 122 6.54 -1.83 -0.98
C GLY A 122 6.01 -1.90 -2.41
N GLU A 123 5.55 -3.05 -2.86
CA GLU A 123 4.93 -3.21 -4.17
C GLU A 123 3.42 -3.03 -4.09
N ILE A 124 2.87 -2.34 -5.09
CA ILE A 124 1.45 -2.01 -5.17
C ILE A 124 0.78 -2.88 -6.22
N TYR A 125 -0.31 -3.52 -5.81
CA TYR A 125 -1.18 -4.33 -6.67
C TYR A 125 -2.57 -3.70 -6.71
N ARG A 126 -3.09 -3.47 -7.91
CA ARG A 126 -4.42 -2.87 -8.12
C ARG A 126 -4.93 -3.06 -9.54
#